data_f97817ced25c882d60ebbcf684d571ef
#
_entry.id   f97817ced25c882d60ebbcf684d571ef
#
_cell.length_a   1.000
_cell.length_b   1.000
_cell.length_c   1.000
_cell.angle_alpha   90.00
_cell.angle_beta   90.00
_cell.angle_gamma   90.00
#
_symmetry.space_group_name_H-M   'P 1'
#
loop_
_entity.id
_entity.type
_entity.pdbx_description
1 polymer ?
#
loop_
_entity_poly.entity_id
_entity_poly.type
_entity_poly.pdbx_seq_one_letter_code
_entity_poly.pdbx_strand_id
1 'polypeptide(L)'
;MAQLGEILAELRQERGMTQKALGHVLCVSAGTISNYEKGVHLPDADKLIMLADYFHVSTDYLLGRTRIQETQTDFQKKILENKMTFTAFNTFLNLPKDLQQSFAHILSSLELNVMIDQYRKKDGS
;
A
#
# COMPACT_ATOMS: atom_id res chain seq x y z
N MET A 1 -10.10 13.89 -3.60
CA MET A 1 -9.70 12.68 -4.32
C MET A 1 -8.62 12.93 -5.35
N ALA A 2 -7.88 14.04 -5.20
CA ALA A 2 -6.62 14.23 -5.92
C ALA A 2 -5.67 13.04 -5.74
N GLN A 3 -5.73 12.38 -4.61
CA GLN A 3 -4.84 11.29 -4.23
C GLN A 3 -4.90 10.06 -5.15
N LEU A 4 -6.07 9.64 -5.62
CA LEU A 4 -6.17 8.49 -6.52
C LEU A 4 -5.43 8.74 -7.83
N GLY A 5 -5.61 9.89 -8.42
CA GLY A 5 -4.93 10.24 -9.68
C GLY A 5 -3.42 10.30 -9.53
N GLU A 6 -2.93 10.86 -8.44
CA GLU A 6 -1.50 10.94 -8.13
C GLU A 6 -0.91 9.54 -7.90
N ILE A 7 -1.56 8.70 -7.10
CA ILE A 7 -1.15 7.32 -6.84
C ILE A 7 -1.10 6.51 -8.14
N LEU A 8 -2.12 6.66 -8.97
CA LEU A 8 -2.19 5.97 -10.27
C LEU A 8 -1.02 6.38 -11.18
N ALA A 9 -0.75 7.67 -11.27
CA ALA A 9 0.37 8.18 -12.07
C ALA A 9 1.71 7.66 -11.54
N GLU A 10 1.92 7.64 -10.24
CA GLU A 10 3.13 7.10 -9.62
C GLU A 10 3.31 5.61 -9.93
N LEU A 11 2.28 4.78 -9.72
CA LEU A 11 2.33 3.35 -10.02
C LEU A 11 2.63 3.07 -11.49
N ARG A 12 2.01 3.83 -12.39
CA ARG A 12 2.26 3.72 -13.82
C ARG A 12 3.70 4.06 -14.17
N GLN A 13 4.20 5.16 -13.64
CA GLN A 13 5.58 5.65 -13.89
C GLN A 13 6.63 4.72 -13.31
N GLU A 14 6.40 4.17 -12.12
CA GLU A 14 7.29 3.18 -11.50
C GLU A 14 7.49 1.94 -12.38
N ARG A 15 6.47 1.56 -13.16
CA ARG A 15 6.55 0.46 -14.12
C ARG A 15 7.00 0.88 -15.52
N GLY A 16 7.37 2.14 -15.71
CA GLY A 16 7.80 2.65 -17.01
C GLY A 16 6.71 2.61 -18.08
N MET A 17 5.43 2.64 -17.69
CA MET A 17 4.31 2.55 -18.61
C MET A 17 3.87 3.92 -19.10
N THR A 18 3.45 3.98 -20.38
CA THR A 18 2.73 5.13 -20.93
C THR A 18 1.26 5.09 -20.52
N GLN A 19 0.58 6.22 -20.58
CA GLN A 19 -0.88 6.28 -20.41
C GLN A 19 -1.61 5.39 -21.41
N LYS A 20 -1.12 5.33 -22.65
CA LYS A 20 -1.63 4.43 -23.69
C LYS A 20 -1.50 2.95 -23.31
N ALA A 21 -0.35 2.55 -22.80
CA ALA A 21 -0.11 1.17 -22.35
C ALA A 21 -1.06 0.78 -21.20
N LEU A 22 -1.23 1.66 -20.22
CA LEU A 22 -2.19 1.42 -19.13
C LEU A 22 -3.63 1.39 -19.64
N GLY A 23 -3.97 2.25 -20.60
CA GLY A 23 -5.26 2.24 -21.26
C GLY A 23 -5.58 0.89 -21.91
N HIS A 24 -4.60 0.27 -22.56
CA HIS A 24 -4.75 -1.09 -23.10
C HIS A 24 -5.11 -2.12 -22.04
N VAL A 25 -4.47 -2.07 -20.88
CA VAL A 25 -4.77 -2.98 -19.76
C VAL A 25 -6.23 -2.86 -19.31
N LEU A 26 -6.75 -1.65 -19.26
CA LEU A 26 -8.12 -1.37 -18.81
C LEU A 26 -9.16 -1.36 -19.93
N CYS A 27 -8.74 -1.57 -21.18
CA CYS A 27 -9.60 -1.41 -22.36
C CYS A 27 -10.24 -0.02 -22.46
N VAL A 28 -9.47 1.01 -22.15
CA VAL A 28 -9.86 2.42 -22.25
C VAL A 28 -8.81 3.22 -23.03
N SER A 29 -9.14 4.44 -23.44
CA SER A 29 -8.22 5.33 -24.15
C SER A 29 -7.14 5.90 -23.22
N ALA A 30 -6.03 6.35 -23.81
CA ALA A 30 -5.02 7.12 -23.10
C ALA A 30 -5.61 8.41 -22.48
N GLY A 31 -6.55 9.04 -23.16
CA GLY A 31 -7.27 10.20 -22.65
C GLY A 31 -8.06 9.90 -21.38
N THR A 32 -8.67 8.72 -21.31
CA THR A 32 -9.37 8.26 -20.09
C THR A 32 -8.40 8.12 -18.93
N ILE A 33 -7.24 7.50 -19.15
CA ILE A 33 -6.20 7.39 -18.12
C ILE A 33 -5.73 8.77 -17.67
N SER A 34 -5.48 9.68 -18.62
CA SER A 34 -5.13 11.07 -18.31
C SER A 34 -6.18 11.74 -17.41
N ASN A 35 -7.46 11.55 -17.70
CA ASN A 35 -8.55 12.09 -16.90
C ASN A 35 -8.61 11.49 -15.48
N TYR A 36 -8.31 10.21 -15.33
CA TYR A 36 -8.18 9.57 -14.03
C TYR A 36 -7.02 10.18 -13.23
N GLU A 37 -5.86 10.33 -13.85
CA GLU A 37 -4.66 10.88 -13.21
C GLU A 37 -4.84 12.35 -12.80
N LYS A 38 -5.59 13.13 -13.58
CA LYS A 38 -5.90 14.54 -13.28
C LYS A 38 -7.05 14.73 -12.29
N GLY A 39 -7.76 13.65 -11.95
CA GLY A 39 -8.94 13.73 -11.08
C GLY A 39 -10.17 14.29 -11.76
N VAL A 40 -10.20 14.40 -13.10
CA VAL A 40 -11.36 14.85 -13.87
C VAL A 40 -12.50 13.84 -13.83
N HIS A 41 -12.15 12.57 -13.93
CA HIS A 41 -13.07 11.44 -13.80
C HIS A 41 -12.49 10.40 -12.84
N LEU A 42 -13.37 9.67 -12.17
CA LEU A 42 -13.00 8.54 -11.34
C LEU A 42 -13.25 7.24 -12.10
N PRO A 43 -12.34 6.24 -11.96
CA PRO A 43 -12.64 4.90 -12.44
C PRO A 43 -13.91 4.36 -11.76
N ASP A 44 -14.73 3.62 -12.51
CA ASP A 44 -15.82 2.86 -11.91
C ASP A 44 -15.27 1.69 -11.07
N ALA A 45 -16.16 1.01 -10.35
CA ALA A 45 -15.76 -0.07 -9.45
C ALA A 45 -14.98 -1.17 -10.18
N ASP A 46 -15.41 -1.55 -11.39
CA ASP A 46 -14.75 -2.60 -12.18
C ASP A 46 -13.33 -2.19 -12.58
N LYS A 47 -13.17 -0.95 -13.06
CA LYS A 47 -11.85 -0.41 -13.43
C LYS A 47 -10.94 -0.27 -12.22
N LEU A 48 -11.49 0.13 -11.07
CA LEU A 48 -10.75 0.24 -9.82
C LEU A 48 -10.19 -1.12 -9.38
N ILE A 49 -11.00 -2.17 -9.46
CA ILE A 49 -10.58 -3.55 -9.17
C ILE A 49 -9.49 -4.00 -10.15
N MET A 50 -9.67 -3.75 -11.44
CA MET A 50 -8.68 -4.08 -12.46
C MET A 50 -7.34 -3.39 -12.21
N LEU A 51 -7.35 -2.13 -11.82
CA LEU A 51 -6.14 -1.37 -11.46
C LEU A 51 -5.46 -1.96 -10.23
N ALA A 52 -6.20 -2.25 -9.18
CA ALA A 52 -5.69 -2.86 -7.96
C ALA A 52 -5.03 -4.21 -8.25
N ASP A 53 -5.68 -5.06 -9.02
CA ASP A 53 -5.16 -6.39 -9.41
C ASP A 53 -3.91 -6.27 -10.28
N TYR A 54 -3.92 -5.36 -11.25
CA TYR A 54 -2.79 -5.15 -12.15
C TYR A 54 -1.53 -4.68 -11.43
N PHE A 55 -1.68 -3.72 -10.52
CA PHE A 55 -0.56 -3.16 -9.76
C PHE A 55 -0.24 -3.95 -8.47
N HIS A 56 -0.99 -5.01 -8.17
CA HIS A 56 -0.85 -5.79 -6.93
C HIS A 56 -0.92 -4.93 -5.66
N VAL A 57 -1.87 -4.02 -5.65
CA VAL A 57 -2.16 -3.16 -4.49
C VAL A 57 -3.62 -3.33 -4.08
N SER A 58 -3.96 -2.90 -2.87
CA SER A 58 -5.35 -2.87 -2.44
C SER A 58 -6.12 -1.71 -3.07
N THR A 59 -7.43 -1.85 -3.19
CA THR A 59 -8.29 -0.73 -3.58
C THR A 59 -8.23 0.41 -2.56
N ASP A 60 -8.07 0.09 -1.28
CA ASP A 60 -7.87 1.10 -0.22
C ASP A 60 -6.60 1.93 -0.46
N TYR A 61 -5.51 1.30 -0.91
CA TYR A 61 -4.30 2.01 -1.28
C TYR A 61 -4.54 2.96 -2.46
N LEU A 62 -5.19 2.48 -3.51
CA LEU A 62 -5.54 3.32 -4.67
C LEU A 62 -6.42 4.51 -4.30
N LEU A 63 -7.33 4.32 -3.35
CA LEU A 63 -8.23 5.37 -2.87
C LEU A 63 -7.57 6.31 -1.85
N GLY A 64 -6.31 6.07 -1.49
CA GLY A 64 -5.60 6.88 -0.51
C GLY A 64 -6.04 6.67 0.94
N ARG A 65 -6.75 5.58 1.23
CA ARG A 65 -7.25 5.24 2.57
C ARG A 65 -6.20 4.57 3.45
N THR A 66 -5.17 4.00 2.85
CA THR A 66 -4.04 3.39 3.54
C THR A 66 -2.75 3.69 2.77
N ARG A 67 -1.64 3.71 3.49
CA ARG A 67 -0.29 3.80 2.90
C ARG A 67 0.33 2.43 2.64
N ILE A 68 -0.34 1.36 3.06
CA ILE A 68 0.11 0.00 2.87
C ILE A 68 -0.33 -0.50 1.50
N GLN A 69 0.62 -0.75 0.61
CA GLN A 69 0.36 -1.23 -0.75
C GLN A 69 -0.16 -2.67 -0.76
N GLU A 70 0.37 -3.49 0.14
CA GLU A 70 0.07 -4.91 0.19
C GLU A 70 -1.41 -5.18 0.44
N THR A 71 -1.94 -6.19 -0.25
CA THR A 71 -3.28 -6.67 0.03
C THR A 71 -3.30 -7.42 1.35
N GLN A 72 -4.47 -7.52 1.97
CA GLN A 72 -4.63 -8.32 3.19
C GLN A 72 -4.20 -9.77 2.98
N THR A 73 -4.45 -10.33 1.80
CA THR A 73 -4.06 -11.69 1.43
C THR A 73 -2.54 -11.85 1.38
N ASP A 74 -1.83 -10.89 0.78
CA ASP A 74 -0.37 -10.93 0.69
C ASP A 74 0.28 -10.82 2.07
N PHE A 75 -0.26 -9.96 2.92
CA PHE A 75 0.20 -9.82 4.30
C PHE A 75 -0.01 -11.12 5.09
N GLN A 76 -1.20 -11.73 5.00
CA GLN A 76 -1.48 -13.02 5.63
C GLN A 76 -0.54 -14.11 5.13
N LYS A 77 -0.30 -14.17 3.82
CA LYS A 77 0.62 -15.12 3.22
C LYS A 77 2.04 -14.97 3.76
N LYS A 78 2.55 -13.76 3.85
CA LYS A 78 3.88 -13.49 4.42
C LYS A 78 3.99 -13.95 5.88
N ILE A 79 2.96 -13.73 6.68
CA ILE A 79 2.91 -14.21 8.08
C ILE A 79 2.95 -15.74 8.12
N LEU A 80 2.15 -16.41 7.27
CA LEU A 80 2.05 -17.88 7.24
C LEU A 80 3.33 -18.55 6.71
N GLU A 81 3.99 -17.94 5.74
CA GLU A 81 5.23 -18.45 5.17
C GLU A 81 6.42 -18.36 6.12
N ASN A 82 6.41 -17.42 7.05
CA ASN A 82 7.45 -17.26 8.05
C ASN A 82 7.01 -17.87 9.38
N LYS A 83 7.48 -19.09 9.64
CA LYS A 83 7.16 -19.84 10.87
C LYS A 83 7.47 -19.05 12.15
N MET A 84 8.56 -18.30 12.16
CA MET A 84 8.96 -17.49 13.31
C MET A 84 8.00 -16.32 13.54
N THR A 85 7.60 -15.63 12.48
CA THR A 85 6.62 -14.53 12.53
C THR A 85 5.24 -15.03 12.94
N PHE A 86 4.81 -16.18 12.39
CA PHE A 86 3.54 -16.80 12.75
C PHE A 86 3.49 -17.20 14.23
N THR A 87 4.56 -17.82 14.73
CA THR A 87 4.66 -18.19 16.15
C THR A 87 4.65 -16.97 17.06
N ALA A 88 5.42 -15.94 16.71
CA ALA A 88 5.46 -14.68 17.48
C ALA A 88 4.10 -13.99 17.50
N PHE A 89 3.40 -13.95 16.36
CA PHE A 89 2.07 -13.35 16.25
C PHE A 89 1.03 -14.11 17.08
N ASN A 90 1.02 -15.44 17.01
CA ASN A 90 0.13 -16.27 17.82
C ASN A 90 0.42 -16.12 19.32
N THR A 91 1.68 -16.08 19.70
CA THR A 91 2.08 -15.85 21.10
C THR A 91 1.56 -14.49 21.58
N PHE A 92 1.72 -13.45 20.77
CA PHE A 92 1.21 -12.11 21.08
C PHE A 92 -0.31 -12.09 21.27
N LEU A 93 -1.07 -12.74 20.37
CA LEU A 93 -2.53 -12.80 20.46
C LEU A 93 -3.06 -13.53 21.70
N ASN A 94 -2.27 -14.45 22.23
CA ASN A 94 -2.61 -15.22 23.42
C ASN A 94 -2.15 -14.57 24.73
N LEU A 95 -1.45 -13.44 24.68
CA LEU A 95 -1.07 -12.68 25.86
C LEU A 95 -2.29 -11.99 26.50
N PRO A 96 -2.29 -11.81 27.85
CA PRO A 96 -3.26 -10.93 28.50
C PRO A 96 -3.27 -9.52 27.87
N LYS A 97 -4.43 -8.86 27.88
CA LYS A 97 -4.61 -7.56 27.19
C LYS A 97 -3.66 -6.47 27.68
N ASP A 98 -3.36 -6.44 28.95
CA ASP A 98 -2.41 -5.49 29.54
C ASP A 98 -1.00 -5.69 29.00
N LEU A 99 -0.56 -6.93 28.84
CA LEU A 99 0.73 -7.26 28.21
C LEU A 99 0.74 -6.96 26.72
N GLN A 100 -0.37 -7.20 26.01
CA GLN A 100 -0.50 -6.83 24.60
C GLN A 100 -0.35 -5.32 24.41
N GLN A 101 -0.99 -4.52 25.26
CA GLN A 101 -0.88 -3.06 25.22
C GLN A 101 0.54 -2.57 25.51
N SER A 102 1.21 -3.15 26.50
CA SER A 102 2.61 -2.84 26.82
C SER A 102 3.55 -3.16 25.67
N PHE A 103 3.37 -4.30 25.03
CA PHE A 103 4.13 -4.69 23.85
C PHE A 103 3.89 -3.76 22.66
N ALA A 104 2.64 -3.43 22.38
CA ALA A 104 2.29 -2.51 21.31
C ALA A 104 2.93 -1.12 21.53
N HIS A 105 2.96 -0.65 22.77
CA HIS A 105 3.60 0.61 23.12
C HIS A 105 5.11 0.57 22.89
N ILE A 106 5.78 -0.51 23.29
CA ILE A 106 7.22 -0.71 23.04
C ILE A 106 7.52 -0.74 21.55
N LEU A 107 6.75 -1.50 20.76
CA LEU A 107 6.90 -1.60 19.32
C LEU A 107 6.73 -0.23 18.63
N SER A 108 5.73 0.53 19.02
CA SER A 108 5.51 1.89 18.49
C SER A 108 6.70 2.81 18.81
N SER A 109 7.28 2.70 20.00
CA SER A 109 8.49 3.45 20.38
C SER A 109 9.71 3.07 19.56
N LEU A 110 9.89 1.78 19.26
CA LEU A 110 10.97 1.27 18.42
C LEU A 110 10.83 1.72 16.97
N GLU A 111 9.65 1.66 16.40
CA GLU A 111 9.38 2.16 15.05
C GLU A 111 9.70 3.65 14.94
N LEU A 112 9.30 4.45 15.92
CA LEU A 112 9.60 5.88 15.96
C LEU A 112 11.11 6.12 16.00
N ASN A 113 11.86 5.38 16.80
CA ASN A 113 13.31 5.48 16.88
C ASN A 113 14.00 5.11 15.56
N VAL A 114 13.55 4.04 14.91
CA VAL A 114 14.05 3.63 13.59
C VAL A 114 13.79 4.72 12.55
N MET A 115 12.60 5.30 12.55
CA MET A 115 12.27 6.42 11.66
C MET A 115 13.15 7.64 11.92
N ILE A 116 13.40 8.00 13.16
CA ILE A 116 14.28 9.12 13.54
C ILE A 116 15.70 8.87 13.06
N ASP A 117 16.23 7.67 13.25
CA ASP A 117 17.58 7.32 12.83
C ASP A 117 17.73 7.32 11.30
N GLN A 118 16.71 6.87 10.57
CA GLN A 118 16.68 6.96 9.12
C GLN A 118 16.64 8.41 8.62
N TYR A 119 15.92 9.28 9.32
CA TYR A 119 15.87 10.71 9.01
C TYR A 119 17.23 11.36 9.21
N ARG A 120 17.89 11.09 10.34
CA ARG A 120 19.25 11.62 10.64
C ARG A 120 20.29 11.20 9.62
N LYS A 121 20.21 9.95 9.13
CA LYS A 121 21.12 9.44 8.09
C LYS A 121 20.92 10.09 6.72
N LYS A 122 19.68 10.53 6.40
CA LYS A 122 19.36 11.21 5.14
C LYS A 122 19.86 12.65 5.10
N ASP A 123 19.92 13.33 6.23
CA ASP A 123 20.37 14.74 6.32
C ASP A 123 21.90 14.89 6.34
N GLY A 124 22.65 13.82 6.08
CA GLY A 124 24.10 13.87 5.88
C GLY A 124 24.91 14.21 7.13
N SER A 125 24.28 14.10 8.25
CA SER A 125 24.94 14.34 9.55
C SER A 125 25.43 13.05 10.15
#